data_94d523f99553ca13b1fe29ba13a89e9b
#
_entry.id   94d523f99553ca13b1fe29ba13a89e9b
#
_cell.length_a   1.000
_cell.length_b   1.000
_cell.length_c   1.000
_cell.angle_alpha   90.00
_cell.angle_beta   90.00
_cell.angle_gamma   90.00
#
_symmetry.space_group_name_H-M   'P 1'
#
loop_
_entity.id
_entity.type
_entity.pdbx_description
1 polymer ?
#
loop_
_entity_poly.entity_id
_entity_poly.type
_entity_poly.pdbx_seq_one_letter_code
_entity_poly.pdbx_strand_id
1 'polypeptide(L)'
;MEFHESAICDFRANANSVKPQPIAVLFKTMGAWAVLCFATDDTDARMAIGQEMEMDPTNDEFIIYGAPSNYLLDTCNIYNKAA
;
A
#
# COMPACT_ATOMS: atom_id res chain seq x y z
N MET A 1 -4.76 11.20 4.22
CA MET A 1 -4.25 10.48 3.05
C MET A 1 -5.42 9.87 2.31
N GLU A 2 -5.53 10.14 1.03
CA GLU A 2 -6.58 9.55 0.20
C GLU A 2 -6.09 8.31 -0.50
N PHE A 3 -6.89 7.25 -0.47
CA PHE A 3 -6.59 6.00 -1.16
C PHE A 3 -7.59 5.76 -2.29
N HIS A 4 -7.11 5.17 -3.38
CA HIS A 4 -8.00 4.61 -4.40
C HIS A 4 -8.77 3.42 -3.82
N GLU A 5 -9.94 3.15 -4.36
CA GLU A 5 -10.73 1.97 -3.92
C GLU A 5 -9.94 0.67 -4.07
N SER A 6 -9.14 0.56 -5.12
CA SER A 6 -8.29 -0.62 -5.32
C SER A 6 -7.33 -0.83 -4.15
N ALA A 7 -6.79 0.24 -3.59
CA ALA A 7 -5.89 0.15 -2.43
C ALA A 7 -6.64 -0.35 -1.20
N ILE A 8 -7.86 0.09 -0.99
CA ILE A 8 -8.70 -0.38 0.13
C ILE A 8 -8.95 -1.88 -0.01
N CYS A 9 -9.27 -2.34 -1.21
CA CYS A 9 -9.45 -3.76 -1.48
C CYS A 9 -8.16 -4.56 -1.23
N ASP A 10 -7.02 -4.01 -1.65
CA ASP A 10 -5.72 -4.66 -1.44
C ASP A 10 -5.37 -4.75 0.05
N PHE A 11 -5.64 -3.70 0.82
CA PHE A 11 -5.42 -3.73 2.27
C PHE A 11 -6.26 -4.83 2.93
N ARG A 12 -7.52 -4.95 2.53
CA ARG A 12 -8.40 -5.99 3.06
C ARG A 12 -7.91 -7.38 2.69
N ALA A 13 -7.52 -7.57 1.44
CA ALA A 13 -7.00 -8.84 0.99
C ALA A 13 -5.75 -9.23 1.78
N ASN A 14 -4.84 -8.29 2.01
CA ASN A 14 -3.66 -8.54 2.83
C ASN A 14 -4.02 -8.87 4.27
N ALA A 15 -4.92 -8.09 4.89
CA ALA A 15 -5.31 -8.30 6.28
C ALA A 15 -5.98 -9.66 6.50
N ASN A 16 -6.68 -10.16 5.49
CA ASN A 16 -7.40 -11.43 5.56
C ASN A 16 -6.60 -12.61 5.01
N SER A 17 -5.35 -12.39 4.60
CA SER A 17 -4.51 -13.48 4.09
C SER A 17 -4.00 -14.37 5.23
N VAL A 18 -3.52 -15.56 4.86
CA VAL A 18 -2.94 -16.50 5.82
C VAL A 18 -1.70 -15.91 6.50
N LYS A 19 -0.92 -15.14 5.75
CA LYS A 19 0.28 -14.46 6.27
C LYS A 19 0.25 -12.99 5.86
N PRO A 20 -0.45 -12.14 6.62
CA PRO A 20 -0.48 -10.71 6.30
C PRO A 20 0.92 -10.10 6.33
N GLN A 21 1.23 -9.32 5.30
CA GLN A 21 2.49 -8.60 5.24
C GLN A 21 2.37 -7.31 6.06
N PRO A 22 3.40 -6.94 6.84
CA PRO A 22 3.30 -5.79 7.74
C PRO A 22 3.47 -4.44 7.05
N ILE A 23 4.01 -4.42 5.83
CA ILE A 23 4.36 -3.17 5.14
C ILE A 23 3.63 -3.11 3.81
N ALA A 24 3.00 -1.97 3.54
CA ALA A 24 2.46 -1.65 2.23
C ALA A 24 3.35 -0.62 1.57
N VAL A 25 3.70 -0.85 0.31
CA VAL A 25 4.40 0.14 -0.50
C VAL A 25 3.35 0.84 -1.35
N LEU A 26 3.22 2.14 -1.18
CA LEU A 26 2.21 2.94 -1.86
C LEU A 26 2.87 3.82 -2.90
N PHE A 27 2.17 4.06 -3.99
CA PHE A 27 2.57 5.07 -4.96
C PHE A 27 1.41 6.00 -5.26
N LYS A 28 1.72 7.26 -5.55
CA LYS A 28 0.69 8.24 -5.84
C LYS A 28 0.40 8.26 -7.33
N THR A 29 -0.86 8.11 -7.67
CA THR A 29 -1.32 8.16 -9.06
C THR A 29 -2.70 8.80 -9.10
N MET A 30 -2.91 9.70 -10.06
CA MET A 30 -4.19 10.38 -10.26
C MET A 30 -4.71 11.06 -8.99
N GLY A 31 -3.80 11.62 -8.19
CA GLY A 31 -4.16 12.39 -7.00
C GLY A 31 -4.44 11.59 -5.74
N ALA A 32 -4.32 10.26 -5.78
CA ALA A 32 -4.55 9.41 -4.63
C ALA A 32 -3.53 8.27 -4.57
N TRP A 33 -3.51 7.55 -3.46
CA TRP A 33 -2.54 6.50 -3.22
C TRP A 33 -3.09 5.13 -3.60
N ALA A 34 -2.28 4.37 -4.33
CA ALA A 34 -2.55 2.97 -4.67
C ALA A 34 -1.46 2.08 -4.08
N VAL A 35 -1.74 0.79 -3.98
CA VAL A 35 -0.76 -0.18 -3.47
C VAL A 35 0.08 -0.68 -4.63
N LEU A 36 1.40 -0.51 -4.51
CA LEU A 36 2.35 -1.11 -5.43
C LEU A 36 2.57 -2.58 -5.09
N CYS A 37 2.84 -2.86 -3.82
CA CYS A 37 3.02 -4.21 -3.30
C CYS A 37 2.99 -4.21 -1.78
N PHE A 38 3.01 -5.40 -1.19
CA PHE A 38 3.22 -5.58 0.24
C PHE A 38 4.59 -6.21 0.45
N ALA A 39 5.21 -5.90 1.57
CA ALA A 39 6.56 -6.35 1.88
C ALA A 39 6.69 -6.81 3.33
N THR A 40 7.66 -7.68 3.59
CA THR A 40 7.95 -8.19 4.93
C THR A 40 8.79 -7.22 5.74
N ASP A 41 9.68 -6.47 5.09
CA ASP A 41 10.59 -5.56 5.77
C ASP A 41 10.90 -4.35 4.88
N ASP A 42 11.62 -3.40 5.47
CA ASP A 42 11.97 -2.15 4.81
C ASP A 42 12.88 -2.36 3.59
N THR A 43 13.77 -3.33 3.65
CA THR A 43 14.69 -3.64 2.55
C THR A 43 13.92 -4.09 1.32
N ASP A 44 12.98 -5.03 1.49
CA ASP A 44 12.12 -5.49 0.39
C ASP A 44 11.29 -4.34 -0.18
N ALA A 45 10.76 -3.50 0.69
CA ALA A 45 9.97 -2.34 0.26
C ALA A 45 10.80 -1.39 -0.61
N ARG A 46 12.03 -1.09 -0.19
CA ARG A 46 12.92 -0.20 -0.94
C ARG A 46 13.35 -0.81 -2.28
N MET A 47 13.57 -2.11 -2.32
CA MET A 47 13.88 -2.81 -3.56
C MET A 47 12.72 -2.71 -4.56
N ALA A 48 11.51 -2.88 -4.09
CA ALA A 48 10.33 -2.76 -4.94
C ALA A 48 10.19 -1.34 -5.53
N ILE A 49 10.45 -0.31 -4.72
CA ILE A 49 10.43 1.07 -5.18
C ILE A 49 11.50 1.28 -6.25
N GLY A 50 12.72 0.81 -6.02
CA GLY A 50 13.81 0.94 -6.99
C GLY A 50 13.47 0.31 -8.34
N GLN A 51 12.90 -0.89 -8.31
CA GLN A 51 12.48 -1.58 -9.53
C GLN A 51 11.38 -0.81 -10.27
N GLU A 52 10.40 -0.29 -9.54
CA GLU A 52 9.31 0.48 -10.15
C GLU A 52 9.83 1.75 -10.81
N MET A 53 10.75 2.46 -10.16
CA MET A 53 11.35 3.67 -10.73
C MET A 53 12.16 3.40 -11.98
N GLU A 54 12.78 2.22 -12.09
CA GLU A 54 13.47 1.82 -13.31
C GLU A 54 12.49 1.55 -14.46
N MET A 55 11.35 0.92 -14.14
CA MET A 55 10.35 0.58 -15.14
C MET A 55 9.54 1.79 -15.59
N ASP A 56 9.24 2.69 -14.66
CA ASP A 56 8.46 3.89 -14.93
C ASP A 56 9.05 5.09 -14.17
N PRO A 57 10.00 5.82 -14.79
CA PRO A 57 10.63 6.98 -14.14
C PRO A 57 9.68 8.12 -13.83
N THR A 58 8.47 8.15 -14.42
CA THR A 58 7.47 9.18 -14.10
C THR A 58 6.79 8.92 -12.77
N ASN A 59 6.86 7.68 -12.28
CA ASN A 59 6.29 7.27 -11.00
C ASN A 59 7.34 7.50 -9.91
N ASP A 60 7.31 8.66 -9.27
CA ASP A 60 8.36 9.13 -8.37
C ASP A 60 7.90 9.46 -6.96
N GLU A 61 6.62 9.26 -6.64
CA GLU A 61 6.10 9.48 -5.29
C GLU A 61 5.72 8.15 -4.65
N PHE A 62 6.43 7.77 -3.60
CA PHE A 62 6.23 6.51 -2.89
C PHE A 62 6.17 6.74 -1.39
N ILE A 63 5.42 5.90 -0.69
CA ILE A 63 5.40 5.85 0.77
C ILE A 63 5.57 4.40 1.21
N ILE A 64 6.46 4.18 2.17
CA ILE A 64 6.53 2.92 2.90
C ILE A 64 5.60 3.05 4.10
N TYR A 65 4.48 2.37 4.03
CA TYR A 65 3.41 2.46 5.03
C TYR A 65 3.48 1.22 5.92
N GLY A 66 4.19 1.36 7.05
CA GLY A 66 4.36 0.27 8.00
C GLY A 66 3.29 0.31 9.06
N ALA A 67 2.51 -0.76 9.15
CA ALA A 67 1.47 -0.87 10.18
C ALA A 67 1.09 -2.33 10.38
N PRO A 68 0.66 -2.71 11.58
CA PRO A 68 0.06 -4.02 11.78
C PRO A 68 -1.16 -4.20 10.89
N SER A 69 -1.46 -5.45 10.52
CA SER A 69 -2.61 -5.77 9.67
C SER A 69 -3.91 -5.22 10.24
N ASN A 70 -4.07 -5.21 11.57
CA ASN A 70 -5.25 -4.65 12.22
C ASN A 70 -5.40 -3.17 11.94
N TYR A 71 -4.30 -2.43 11.96
CA TYR A 71 -4.32 -1.00 11.67
C TYR A 71 -4.74 -0.73 10.22
N LEU A 72 -4.22 -1.52 9.28
CA LEU A 72 -4.61 -1.40 7.88
C LEU A 72 -6.08 -1.70 7.69
N LEU A 73 -6.59 -2.73 8.38
CA LEU A 73 -8.00 -3.08 8.32
C LEU A 73 -8.88 -1.97 8.87
N ASP A 74 -8.50 -1.38 9.99
CA ASP A 74 -9.23 -0.26 10.59
C ASP A 74 -9.25 0.94 9.66
N THR A 75 -8.13 1.24 9.01
CA THR A 75 -8.03 2.32 8.03
C THR A 75 -8.99 2.07 6.86
N CYS A 76 -9.03 0.86 6.34
CA CYS A 76 -9.95 0.48 5.27
C CYS A 76 -11.40 0.63 5.71
N ASN A 77 -11.72 0.24 6.93
CA ASN A 77 -13.08 0.37 7.46
C ASN A 77 -13.52 1.82 7.58
N ILE A 78 -12.61 2.70 7.99
CA ILE A 78 -12.87 4.14 8.07
C ILE A 78 -13.22 4.68 6.67
N TYR A 79 -12.43 4.36 5.67
CA TYR A 79 -12.68 4.81 4.31
C TYR A 79 -13.98 4.24 3.76
N ASN A 80 -14.30 2.99 4.07
CA ASN A 80 -15.56 2.38 3.65
C ASN A 80 -16.77 3.08 4.23
N LYS A 81 -16.69 3.47 5.51
CA LYS A 81 -17.79 4.18 6.16
C LYS A 81 -17.99 5.57 5.59
N ALA A 82 -16.91 6.17 5.09
CA ALA A 82 -16.97 7.50 4.48
C ALA A 82 -17.52 7.45 3.05
N ALA A 83 -17.44 6.31 2.41
CA ALA A 83 -17.97 6.14 1.07
C ALA A 83 -19.47 5.95 1.09
#